data_b945aaf0ef7212beea81070e9f44d6c6
#
_entry.id   b945aaf0ef7212beea81070e9f44d6c6
#
_cell.length_a   1.000
_cell.length_b   1.000
_cell.length_c   1.000
_cell.angle_alpha   90.00
_cell.angle_beta   90.00
_cell.angle_gamma   90.00
#
_symmetry.space_group_name_H-M   'P 1'
#
loop_
_entity.id
_entity.type
_entity.pdbx_description
1 polymer ?
#
loop_
_entity_poly.entity_id
_entity_poly.type
_entity_poly.pdbx_seq_one_letter_code
_entity_poly.pdbx_strand_id
1 'polypeptide(L)'
;MDGLIIDDNRQTADALQQMLQILDLKARVAYGSSPAMTMLGSLVPRFVCLDINMPGVDGTEVLAYLRREPRLMRVPVIVITSDDQPETRQRMMQGGAQAMLIKPATIDALEGAMQKSGVV
;
A
#
# COMPACT_ATOMS: atom_id res chain seq x y z
N MET A 1 -13.88 -4.90 7.25
CA MET A 1 -12.46 -5.28 7.20
C MET A 1 -11.62 -4.06 6.87
N ASP A 2 -10.50 -3.89 7.54
CA ASP A 2 -9.68 -2.70 7.38
C ASP A 2 -8.65 -2.88 6.28
N GLY A 3 -8.21 -1.76 5.71
CA GLY A 3 -7.02 -1.73 4.89
C GLY A 3 -5.75 -1.78 5.74
N LEU A 4 -4.61 -1.84 5.08
CA LEU A 4 -3.30 -1.84 5.74
C LEU A 4 -2.38 -0.84 5.04
N ILE A 5 -1.79 0.05 5.83
CA ILE A 5 -0.76 0.99 5.37
C ILE A 5 0.58 0.44 5.81
N ILE A 6 1.51 0.29 4.86
CA ILE A 6 2.86 -0.21 5.13
C ILE A 6 3.85 0.89 4.75
N ASP A 7 4.43 1.53 5.74
CA ASP A 7 5.38 2.64 5.56
C ASP A 7 6.16 2.80 6.84
N ASP A 8 7.49 2.85 6.77
CA ASP A 8 8.35 3.02 7.95
C ASP A 8 8.41 4.47 8.44
N ASN A 9 7.95 5.43 7.64
CA ASN A 9 7.86 6.83 8.06
C ASN A 9 6.53 7.06 8.77
N ARG A 10 6.59 7.26 10.10
CA ARG A 10 5.39 7.40 10.93
C ARG A 10 4.52 8.57 10.51
N GLN A 11 5.12 9.71 10.20
CA GLN A 11 4.35 10.90 9.81
C GLN A 11 3.57 10.65 8.53
N THR A 12 4.21 10.06 7.54
CA THR A 12 3.56 9.73 6.26
C THR A 12 2.44 8.71 6.47
N ALA A 13 2.72 7.65 7.21
CA ALA A 13 1.75 6.58 7.47
C ALA A 13 0.52 7.13 8.22
N ASP A 14 0.75 7.93 9.24
CA ASP A 14 -0.34 8.49 10.04
C ASP A 14 -1.16 9.49 9.23
N ALA A 15 -0.52 10.27 8.36
CA ALA A 15 -1.21 11.20 7.47
C ALA A 15 -2.10 10.44 6.48
N LEU A 16 -1.59 9.35 5.91
CA LEU A 16 -2.40 8.50 5.02
C LEU A 16 -3.60 7.91 5.75
N GLN A 17 -3.41 7.46 6.98
CA GLN A 17 -4.51 6.92 7.78
C GLN A 17 -5.60 7.96 7.98
N GLN A 18 -5.22 9.20 8.28
CA GLN A 18 -6.19 10.30 8.44
C GLN A 18 -6.91 10.63 7.14
N MET A 19 -6.20 10.66 6.01
CA MET A 19 -6.81 10.88 4.70
C MET A 19 -7.84 9.80 4.38
N LEU A 20 -7.50 8.54 4.66
CA LEU A 20 -8.42 7.44 4.43
C LEU A 20 -9.66 7.55 5.30
N GLN A 21 -9.52 8.00 6.55
CA GLN A 21 -10.66 8.24 7.42
C GLN A 21 -11.62 9.29 6.85
N ILE A 22 -11.07 10.34 6.23
CA ILE A 22 -11.90 11.35 5.54
C ILE A 22 -12.70 10.71 4.41
N LEU A 23 -12.15 9.69 3.77
CA LEU A 23 -12.81 8.95 2.70
C LEU A 23 -13.69 7.80 3.23
N ASP A 24 -13.93 7.74 4.52
CA ASP A 24 -14.68 6.67 5.19
C ASP A 24 -14.02 5.28 5.05
N LEU A 25 -12.71 5.26 4.95
CA LEU A 25 -11.95 4.02 4.87
C LEU A 25 -11.08 3.86 6.12
N LYS A 26 -11.25 2.74 6.82
CA LYS A 26 -10.42 2.42 7.97
C LYS A 26 -9.20 1.64 7.53
N ALA A 27 -8.06 1.94 8.12
CA ALA A 27 -6.82 1.23 7.85
C ALA A 27 -5.99 1.11 9.11
N ARG A 28 -5.34 -0.03 9.25
CA ARG A 28 -4.29 -0.23 10.25
C ARG A 28 -2.97 0.22 9.65
N VAL A 29 -1.99 0.47 10.50
CA VAL A 29 -0.67 0.89 10.08
C VAL A 29 0.37 -0.12 10.55
N ALA A 30 1.24 -0.52 9.63
CA ALA A 30 2.46 -1.25 9.92
C ALA A 30 3.65 -0.33 9.62
N TYR A 31 4.44 0.00 10.63
CA TYR A 31 5.57 0.92 10.47
C TYR A 31 6.81 0.14 10.02
N GLY A 32 6.75 -0.40 8.81
CA GLY A 32 7.84 -1.14 8.20
C GLY A 32 7.43 -2.52 7.71
N SER A 33 8.37 -3.20 7.05
CA SER A 33 8.12 -4.49 6.43
C SER A 33 7.94 -5.61 7.47
N SER A 34 8.74 -5.63 8.53
CA SER A 34 8.66 -6.69 9.52
C SER A 34 7.31 -6.75 10.23
N PRO A 35 6.79 -5.63 10.81
CA PRO A 35 5.43 -5.68 11.37
C PRO A 35 4.36 -5.96 10.32
N ALA A 36 4.56 -5.50 9.07
CA ALA A 36 3.62 -5.78 7.99
C ALA A 36 3.52 -7.28 7.71
N MET A 37 4.65 -7.96 7.61
CA MET A 37 4.67 -9.40 7.35
C MET A 37 4.02 -10.18 8.48
N THR A 38 4.23 -9.75 9.73
CA THR A 38 3.56 -10.36 10.88
C THR A 38 2.04 -10.21 10.77
N MET A 39 1.57 -9.01 10.46
CA MET A 39 0.14 -8.75 10.32
C MET A 39 -0.48 -9.55 9.15
N LEU A 40 0.21 -9.61 8.03
CA LEU A 40 -0.27 -10.34 6.85
C LEU A 40 -0.30 -11.85 7.05
N GLY A 41 0.39 -12.35 8.06
CA GLY A 41 0.33 -13.76 8.43
C GLY A 41 -1.02 -14.18 8.99
N SER A 42 -1.81 -13.25 9.52
CA SER A 42 -3.06 -13.56 10.20
C SER A 42 -4.27 -12.78 9.67
N LEU A 43 -4.09 -11.72 8.88
CA LEU A 43 -5.22 -10.95 8.37
C LEU A 43 -5.17 -10.80 6.86
N VAL A 44 -6.35 -10.65 6.25
CA VAL A 44 -6.51 -10.33 4.83
C VAL A 44 -7.04 -8.91 4.76
N PRO A 45 -6.21 -7.91 4.46
CA PRO A 45 -6.70 -6.53 4.42
C PRO A 45 -7.60 -6.29 3.21
N ARG A 46 -8.47 -5.31 3.35
CA ARG A 46 -9.36 -4.89 2.25
C ARG A 46 -8.56 -4.29 1.09
N PHE A 47 -7.47 -3.60 1.42
CA PHE A 47 -6.51 -3.02 0.46
C PHE A 47 -5.19 -2.80 1.18
N VAL A 48 -4.13 -2.57 0.42
CA VAL A 48 -2.80 -2.25 0.97
C VAL A 48 -2.30 -0.96 0.31
N CYS A 49 -1.90 0.00 1.14
CA CYS A 49 -1.11 1.15 0.69
C CYS A 49 0.35 0.86 1.05
N LEU A 50 1.21 0.78 0.05
CA LEU A 50 2.54 0.23 0.21
C LEU A 50 3.62 1.22 -0.23
N ASP A 51 4.53 1.56 0.68
CA ASP A 51 5.78 2.23 0.32
C ASP A 51 6.80 1.16 -0.07
N ILE A 52 7.56 1.42 -1.14
CA ILE A 52 8.55 0.47 -1.63
C ILE A 52 9.97 0.75 -1.11
N ASN A 53 10.23 1.95 -0.60
CA ASN A 53 11.55 2.33 -0.10
C ASN A 53 11.60 2.21 1.41
N MET A 54 11.76 0.97 1.88
CA MET A 54 11.85 0.68 3.31
C MET A 54 13.10 -0.14 3.61
N PRO A 55 13.73 0.07 4.78
CA PRO A 55 14.86 -0.77 5.19
C PRO A 55 14.41 -2.21 5.46
N GLY A 56 15.31 -3.16 5.27
CA GLY A 56 15.03 -4.58 5.44
C GLY A 56 14.40 -5.16 4.18
N VAL A 57 13.25 -5.80 4.32
CA VAL A 57 12.46 -6.28 3.19
C VAL A 57 11.80 -5.08 2.53
N ASP A 58 12.16 -4.77 1.29
CA ASP A 58 11.59 -3.60 0.61
C ASP A 58 10.17 -3.90 0.09
N GLY A 59 9.49 -2.84 -0.37
CA GLY A 59 8.12 -2.96 -0.81
C GLY A 59 7.92 -3.85 -2.02
N THR A 60 8.94 -4.00 -2.89
CA THR A 60 8.83 -4.91 -4.03
C THR A 60 8.70 -6.35 -3.57
N GLU A 61 9.40 -6.72 -2.51
CA GLU A 61 9.31 -8.06 -1.93
C GLU A 61 7.97 -8.28 -1.24
N VAL A 62 7.44 -7.25 -0.57
CA VAL A 62 6.11 -7.32 0.05
C VAL A 62 5.05 -7.51 -1.04
N LEU A 63 5.13 -6.77 -2.14
CA LEU A 63 4.20 -6.93 -3.26
C LEU A 63 4.27 -8.34 -3.84
N ALA A 64 5.49 -8.86 -4.04
CA ALA A 64 5.67 -10.22 -4.56
C ALA A 64 5.05 -11.25 -3.62
N TYR A 65 5.23 -11.08 -2.31
CA TYR A 65 4.61 -11.96 -1.31
C TYR A 65 3.08 -11.94 -1.43
N LEU A 66 2.51 -10.74 -1.51
CA LEU A 66 1.05 -10.60 -1.62
C LEU A 66 0.51 -11.31 -2.85
N ARG A 67 1.23 -11.28 -3.96
CA ARG A 67 0.76 -11.84 -5.23
C ARG A 67 0.94 -13.36 -5.34
N ARG A 68 1.83 -13.95 -4.55
CA ARG A 68 2.01 -15.40 -4.58
C ARG A 68 1.24 -16.14 -3.47
N GLU A 69 0.78 -15.42 -2.44
CA GLU A 69 -0.02 -16.02 -1.38
C GLU A 69 -1.48 -16.13 -1.80
N PRO A 70 -2.04 -17.36 -1.87
CA PRO A 70 -3.43 -17.51 -2.36
C PRO A 70 -4.46 -16.68 -1.58
N ARG A 71 -4.27 -16.50 -0.27
CA ARG A 71 -5.19 -15.71 0.56
C ARG A 71 -5.15 -14.23 0.22
N LEU A 72 -4.03 -13.74 -0.33
CA LEU A 72 -3.74 -12.33 -0.45
C LEU A 72 -3.66 -11.86 -1.90
N MET A 73 -3.62 -12.79 -2.85
CA MET A 73 -3.27 -12.47 -4.24
C MET A 73 -4.28 -11.56 -4.94
N ARG A 74 -5.47 -11.38 -4.39
CA ARG A 74 -6.49 -10.49 -4.96
C ARG A 74 -6.65 -9.17 -4.20
N VAL A 75 -5.90 -8.97 -3.12
CA VAL A 75 -5.97 -7.75 -2.34
C VAL A 75 -5.45 -6.58 -3.21
N PRO A 76 -6.23 -5.50 -3.38
CA PRO A 76 -5.74 -4.34 -4.12
C PRO A 76 -4.55 -3.71 -3.42
N VAL A 77 -3.51 -3.40 -4.20
CA VAL A 77 -2.30 -2.74 -3.69
C VAL A 77 -2.13 -1.41 -4.41
N ILE A 78 -2.07 -0.34 -3.64
CA ILE A 78 -1.76 1.00 -4.11
C ILE A 78 -0.36 1.34 -3.61
N VAL A 79 0.59 1.48 -4.52
CA VAL A 79 1.95 1.88 -4.16
C VAL A 79 1.97 3.40 -3.96
N ILE A 80 2.52 3.86 -2.84
CA ILE A 80 2.65 5.28 -2.52
C ILE A 80 4.09 5.53 -2.12
N THR A 81 4.86 6.17 -3.00
CA THR A 81 6.30 6.29 -2.85
C THR A 81 6.80 7.65 -3.33
N SER A 82 7.97 8.06 -2.87
CA SER A 82 8.66 9.25 -3.38
C SER A 82 9.47 8.97 -4.65
N ASP A 83 9.58 7.71 -5.04
CA ASP A 83 10.30 7.33 -6.26
C ASP A 83 9.40 7.54 -7.48
N ASP A 84 9.74 8.53 -8.31
CA ASP A 84 8.95 8.92 -9.48
C ASP A 84 9.52 8.43 -10.80
N GLN A 85 10.49 7.51 -10.77
CA GLN A 85 11.13 7.01 -11.99
C GLN A 85 10.16 6.11 -12.78
N PRO A 86 10.12 6.26 -14.12
CA PRO A 86 9.26 5.42 -14.96
C PRO A 86 9.55 3.93 -14.82
N GLU A 87 10.81 3.55 -14.62
CA GLU A 87 11.21 2.16 -14.45
C GLU A 87 10.58 1.55 -13.19
N THR A 88 10.54 2.32 -12.11
CA THR A 88 9.92 1.89 -10.86
C THR A 88 8.43 1.67 -11.05
N ARG A 89 7.76 2.64 -11.69
CA ARG A 89 6.33 2.51 -11.99
C ARG A 89 6.05 1.26 -12.81
N GLN A 90 6.84 1.02 -13.85
CA GLN A 90 6.67 -0.14 -14.70
C GLN A 90 6.81 -1.44 -13.90
N ARG A 91 7.83 -1.54 -13.04
CA ARG A 91 8.03 -2.72 -12.21
C ARG A 91 6.87 -2.96 -11.26
N MET A 92 6.36 -1.89 -10.65
CA MET A 92 5.25 -2.02 -9.69
C MET A 92 3.97 -2.47 -10.39
N MET A 93 3.66 -1.88 -11.53
CA MET A 93 2.46 -2.26 -12.28
C MET A 93 2.58 -3.69 -12.84
N GLN A 94 3.75 -4.09 -13.32
CA GLN A 94 4.00 -5.46 -13.75
C GLN A 94 3.96 -6.45 -12.58
N GLY A 95 4.37 -6.00 -11.40
CA GLY A 95 4.32 -6.81 -10.18
C GLY A 95 2.94 -6.99 -9.60
N GLY A 96 1.94 -6.31 -10.16
CA GLY A 96 0.54 -6.49 -9.77
C GLY A 96 -0.05 -5.39 -8.90
N ALA A 97 0.60 -4.21 -8.81
CA ALA A 97 -0.03 -3.06 -8.17
C ALA A 97 -1.17 -2.54 -9.04
N GLN A 98 -2.28 -2.16 -8.43
CA GLN A 98 -3.43 -1.61 -9.14
C GLN A 98 -3.26 -0.13 -9.44
N ALA A 99 -2.51 0.58 -8.61
CA ALA A 99 -2.26 2.01 -8.80
C ALA A 99 -0.94 2.39 -8.13
N MET A 100 -0.38 3.51 -8.55
CA MET A 100 0.82 4.07 -7.95
C MET A 100 0.66 5.58 -7.82
N LEU A 101 0.93 6.09 -6.63
CA LEU A 101 0.91 7.53 -6.33
C LEU A 101 2.30 7.97 -5.89
N ILE A 102 2.66 9.18 -6.25
CA ILE A 102 3.93 9.79 -5.86
C ILE A 102 3.68 10.70 -4.64
N LYS A 103 4.50 10.55 -3.61
CA LYS A 103 4.41 11.39 -2.42
C LYS A 103 4.77 12.84 -2.73
N PRO A 104 4.10 13.80 -2.08
CA PRO A 104 3.03 13.64 -1.12
C PRO A 104 1.69 13.34 -1.80
N ALA A 105 0.98 12.34 -1.31
CA ALA A 105 -0.33 11.99 -1.85
C ALA A 105 -1.37 13.02 -1.38
N THR A 106 -2.30 13.38 -2.26
CA THR A 106 -3.43 14.21 -1.91
C THR A 106 -4.67 13.35 -1.68
N ILE A 107 -5.66 13.91 -1.01
CA ILE A 107 -6.93 13.20 -0.79
C ILE A 107 -7.57 12.85 -2.12
N ASP A 108 -7.57 13.77 -3.09
CA ASP A 108 -8.17 13.53 -4.41
C ASP A 108 -7.45 12.40 -5.16
N ALA A 109 -6.12 12.39 -5.15
CA ALA A 109 -5.34 11.35 -5.79
C ALA A 109 -5.59 9.99 -5.13
N LEU A 110 -5.66 9.98 -3.79
CA LEU A 110 -5.92 8.77 -3.03
C LEU A 110 -7.31 8.22 -3.32
N GLU A 111 -8.32 9.09 -3.35
CA GLU A 111 -9.68 8.68 -3.71
C GLU A 111 -9.73 8.09 -5.11
N GLY A 112 -9.09 8.73 -6.09
CA GLY A 112 -9.03 8.22 -7.46
C GLY A 112 -8.36 6.86 -7.53
N ALA A 113 -7.29 6.65 -6.79
CA ALA A 113 -6.61 5.36 -6.73
C ALA A 113 -7.49 4.27 -6.12
N MET A 114 -8.25 4.61 -5.07
CA MET A 114 -9.17 3.65 -4.45
C MET A 114 -10.31 3.27 -5.39
N GLN A 115 -10.83 4.22 -6.14
CA GLN A 115 -11.86 3.95 -7.16
C GLN A 115 -11.31 3.07 -8.27
N LYS A 116 -10.15 3.41 -8.80
CA LYS A 116 -9.50 2.64 -9.87
C LYS A 116 -9.19 1.21 -9.44
N SER A 117 -8.87 1.03 -8.16
CA SER A 117 -8.50 -0.27 -7.60
C SER A 117 -9.70 -1.11 -7.17
N GLY A 118 -10.90 -0.59 -7.29
CA GLY A 118 -12.11 -1.30 -6.91
C GLY A 118 -12.38 -1.34 -5.43
N VAL A 119 -11.72 -0.50 -4.63
CA VAL A 119 -11.94 -0.45 -3.18
C VAL A 119 -13.25 0.24 -2.86
N VAL A 120 -13.59 1.25 -3.62
CA VAL A 120 -14.84 2.03 -3.45
C VAL A 120 -15.60 2.17 -4.75
#